data_a2e2b60d5caa0fc122f8483ba4084122
#
_entry.id   a2e2b60d5caa0fc122f8483ba4084122
#
_cell.length_a   1.000
_cell.length_b   1.000
_cell.length_c   1.000
_cell.angle_alpha   90.00
_cell.angle_beta   90.00
_cell.angle_gamma   90.00
#
_symmetry.space_group_name_H-M   'P 1'
#
loop_
_entity.id
_entity.type
_entity.pdbx_description
1 polymer ?
#
loop_
_entity_poly.entity_id
_entity_poly.type
_entity_poly.pdbx_seq_one_letter_code
_entity_poly.pdbx_strand_id
1 'polypeptide(L)'
;MAQNYRNQYQYSREYYQSRTTKRTGYPRSTQSYTQTPLRKTQQPQRHNHIPNRIRRKKVTRKTTFSFKIFFANIILLSLLSLIGYFILPVGFNNITKPLFLGENNKEITFNAREILFPTLNYMSNDWYFGHKYLLGANIKNPKMSTFFTSKKMTELENSLTNLMKQYPSIKPAIYVWDYDTGNYVDINGSKIYASASIIKIPILIQLFKKIESGQIDLFDKMELTDYYKASGSGNMQYYKTGSMYTLDELARVMIQTSDNSATNMLIAKVGSMLSVNRAIRDWGLNDTYIENWLPDLEGTNYTTAKDLTTMLYNLDNPSFLSISSREYIIDYMSKVKNNRLIQAGLGKDALFVHKTGDIGKMLGDAGIVYMPNNKKYVVVILAERPYNSPQGVQFIQKASKIIYDYMLTAK
;
A
#
# COMPACT_ATOMS: atom_id res chain seq x y z
N MET A 1 -11.81 5.71 28.08
CA MET A 1 -11.45 5.18 26.75
C MET A 1 -9.98 4.77 26.64
N ALA A 2 -9.01 5.56 27.09
CA ALA A 2 -7.59 5.22 27.01
C ALA A 2 -7.17 3.92 27.72
N GLN A 3 -7.83 3.58 28.85
CA GLN A 3 -7.56 2.35 29.61
C GLN A 3 -7.96 1.08 28.82
N ASN A 4 -9.03 1.16 28.04
CA ASN A 4 -9.48 0.03 27.17
C ASN A 4 -8.52 -0.22 26.01
N TYR A 5 -7.91 0.82 25.42
CA TYR A 5 -6.91 0.67 24.36
C TYR A 5 -5.61 0.06 24.88
N ARG A 6 -5.17 0.43 26.08
CA ARG A 6 -3.96 -0.15 26.69
C ARG A 6 -4.13 -1.62 27.00
N ASN A 7 -5.29 -2.01 27.55
CA ASN A 7 -5.61 -3.40 27.84
C ASN A 7 -5.79 -4.23 26.57
N GLN A 8 -6.40 -3.66 25.51
CA GLN A 8 -6.56 -4.30 24.21
C GLN A 8 -5.23 -4.49 23.49
N TYR A 9 -4.32 -3.51 23.59
CA TYR A 9 -2.97 -3.58 23.00
C TYR A 9 -2.05 -4.56 23.77
N GLN A 10 -2.19 -4.65 25.07
CA GLN A 10 -1.48 -5.62 25.91
C GLN A 10 -1.96 -7.04 25.63
N TYR A 11 -3.28 -7.23 25.49
CA TYR A 11 -3.90 -8.53 25.15
C TYR A 11 -3.48 -9.01 23.74
N SER A 12 -3.46 -8.14 22.76
CA SER A 12 -2.96 -8.48 21.42
C SER A 12 -1.47 -8.81 21.42
N ARG A 13 -0.65 -8.09 22.20
CA ARG A 13 0.78 -8.34 22.36
C ARG A 13 1.06 -9.72 22.97
N GLU A 14 0.33 -10.09 24.00
CA GLU A 14 0.46 -11.42 24.67
C GLU A 14 -0.03 -12.55 23.75
N TYR A 15 -1.13 -12.36 23.03
CA TYR A 15 -1.65 -13.31 22.05
C TYR A 15 -0.65 -13.58 20.93
N TYR A 16 0.03 -12.57 20.41
CA TYR A 16 1.03 -12.72 19.35
C TYR A 16 2.37 -13.26 19.86
N GLN A 17 2.80 -12.89 21.06
CA GLN A 17 4.01 -13.47 21.68
C GLN A 17 3.85 -14.97 21.94
N SER A 18 2.67 -15.44 22.34
CA SER A 18 2.40 -16.86 22.55
C SER A 18 2.43 -17.70 21.26
N ARG A 19 2.19 -17.10 20.09
CA ARG A 19 2.29 -17.79 18.79
C ARG A 19 3.70 -17.82 18.21
N THR A 20 4.53 -16.81 18.49
CA THR A 20 5.92 -16.76 17.99
C THR A 20 6.86 -17.70 18.74
N THR A 21 6.62 -17.97 20.01
CA THR A 21 7.44 -18.89 20.83
C THR A 21 7.25 -20.36 20.50
N LYS A 22 6.20 -20.76 19.78
CA LYS A 22 5.95 -22.17 19.39
C LYS A 22 6.62 -22.59 18.07
N ARG A 23 7.42 -21.74 17.40
CA ARG A 23 8.00 -22.02 16.07
C ARG A 23 9.54 -22.00 15.99
N THR A 24 10.26 -22.01 17.09
CA THR A 24 11.74 -22.09 17.07
C THR A 24 12.23 -23.40 17.69
N GLY A 25 12.24 -24.44 16.88
CA GLY A 25 12.87 -25.73 17.18
C GLY A 25 13.48 -26.29 15.91
N TYR A 26 14.62 -25.76 15.45
CA TYR A 26 15.53 -26.43 14.56
C TYR A 26 16.95 -26.33 15.11
N PRO A 27 17.69 -27.46 15.21
CA PRO A 27 19.04 -27.51 15.79
C PRO A 27 20.05 -26.93 14.78
N ARG A 28 20.96 -26.07 15.28
CA ARG A 28 22.17 -25.65 14.58
C ARG A 28 23.14 -26.82 14.48
N SER A 29 23.47 -27.22 13.25
CA SER A 29 24.68 -28.02 12.98
C SER A 29 25.80 -27.06 12.57
N THR A 30 26.83 -26.99 13.40
CA THR A 30 28.14 -26.41 13.11
C THR A 30 28.94 -27.38 12.26
N GLN A 31 29.26 -27.03 11.04
CA GLN A 31 30.36 -27.64 10.28
C GLN A 31 31.33 -26.57 9.82
N SER A 32 32.57 -26.72 10.33
CA SER A 32 33.75 -26.00 9.93
C SER A 32 34.26 -26.53 8.58
N TYR A 33 34.50 -25.62 7.65
CA TYR A 33 35.20 -25.94 6.38
C TYR A 33 36.66 -25.48 6.45
N THR A 34 37.57 -26.47 6.48
CA THR A 34 38.99 -26.29 6.23
C THR A 34 39.26 -26.18 4.73
N GLN A 35 40.04 -25.18 4.36
CA GLN A 35 40.55 -24.98 2.99
C GLN A 35 41.64 -26.01 2.66
N THR A 36 41.61 -26.60 1.46
CA THR A 36 42.72 -27.26 0.83
C THR A 36 42.86 -26.89 -0.65
N PRO A 37 44.07 -26.81 -1.23
CA PRO A 37 44.33 -25.98 -2.41
C PRO A 37 44.19 -26.69 -3.75
N LEU A 38 44.09 -25.82 -4.79
CA LEU A 38 43.97 -26.09 -6.22
C LEU A 38 45.00 -27.07 -6.77
N ARG A 39 44.53 -28.11 -7.49
CA ARG A 39 45.32 -28.93 -8.39
C ARG A 39 44.86 -28.78 -9.84
N LYS A 40 45.75 -28.29 -10.70
CA LYS A 40 45.60 -28.24 -12.16
C LYS A 40 45.54 -29.63 -12.75
N THR A 41 44.55 -29.94 -13.61
CA THR A 41 44.65 -31.06 -14.57
C THR A 41 43.94 -30.73 -15.88
N GLN A 42 44.71 -30.74 -16.88
CA GLN A 42 44.71 -31.06 -18.33
C GLN A 42 43.34 -31.42 -18.97
N GLN A 43 43.14 -30.81 -20.15
CA GLN A 43 42.13 -31.15 -21.18
C GLN A 43 42.37 -32.54 -21.75
N PRO A 44 41.32 -33.27 -22.14
CA PRO A 44 41.38 -34.31 -23.15
C PRO A 44 40.68 -33.91 -24.47
N GLN A 45 41.28 -34.42 -25.53
CA GLN A 45 40.99 -34.20 -26.95
C GLN A 45 39.62 -34.70 -27.40
N ARG A 46 39.13 -34.01 -28.46
CA ARG A 46 37.94 -34.37 -29.27
C ARG A 46 38.15 -35.71 -29.99
N HIS A 47 37.18 -36.59 -29.89
CA HIS A 47 36.91 -37.61 -30.91
C HIS A 47 35.50 -37.38 -31.48
N ASN A 48 35.46 -37.18 -32.79
CA ASN A 48 34.25 -37.10 -33.62
C ASN A 48 33.64 -38.50 -33.79
N HIS A 49 32.41 -38.71 -33.37
CA HIS A 49 31.58 -39.75 -33.91
C HIS A 49 30.17 -39.18 -34.21
N ILE A 50 29.81 -39.18 -35.48
CA ILE A 50 28.51 -38.83 -36.04
C ILE A 50 27.68 -40.08 -36.04
N PRO A 51 26.48 -40.13 -35.42
CA PRO A 51 25.48 -41.12 -35.73
C PRO A 51 24.34 -40.52 -36.59
N ASN A 52 23.91 -41.34 -37.49
CA ASN A 52 22.91 -41.17 -38.54
C ASN A 52 21.64 -40.40 -38.18
N ARG A 53 21.31 -39.47 -39.05
CA ARG A 53 20.09 -38.68 -39.12
C ARG A 53 18.90 -39.55 -39.52
N ILE A 54 18.01 -39.88 -38.57
CA ILE A 54 16.66 -40.37 -38.89
C ILE A 54 15.81 -39.17 -39.32
N ARG A 55 15.47 -39.12 -40.60
CA ARG A 55 14.51 -38.14 -41.19
C ARG A 55 13.13 -38.42 -40.64
N ARG A 56 12.65 -37.66 -39.64
CA ARG A 56 11.23 -37.57 -39.33
C ARG A 56 10.54 -36.63 -40.34
N LYS A 57 9.64 -37.16 -41.19
CA LYS A 57 8.73 -36.39 -42.05
C LYS A 57 7.87 -35.50 -41.16
N LYS A 58 8.04 -34.16 -41.27
CA LYS A 58 7.09 -33.19 -40.75
C LYS A 58 5.81 -33.28 -41.56
N VAL A 59 4.75 -33.81 -40.94
CA VAL A 59 3.37 -33.66 -41.44
C VAL A 59 2.92 -32.26 -41.08
N THR A 60 3.04 -31.33 -41.98
CA THR A 60 2.43 -29.99 -41.85
C THR A 60 0.94 -30.12 -42.21
N ARG A 61 0.09 -30.22 -41.16
CA ARG A 61 -1.34 -29.92 -41.34
C ARG A 61 -1.46 -28.42 -41.61
N LYS A 62 -1.68 -28.06 -42.90
CA LYS A 62 -2.14 -26.72 -43.27
C LYS A 62 -3.59 -26.60 -42.81
N THR A 63 -3.83 -26.01 -41.65
CA THR A 63 -5.15 -25.47 -41.31
C THR A 63 -5.33 -24.22 -42.16
N THR A 64 -6.08 -24.34 -43.25
CA THR A 64 -6.56 -23.19 -44.02
C THR A 64 -7.56 -22.44 -43.13
N PHE A 65 -7.10 -21.36 -42.48
CA PHE A 65 -7.96 -20.46 -41.75
C PHE A 65 -8.90 -19.76 -42.76
N SER A 66 -10.19 -20.09 -42.71
CA SER A 66 -11.18 -19.48 -43.61
C SER A 66 -11.58 -18.10 -43.06
N PHE A 67 -10.98 -17.05 -43.58
CA PHE A 67 -11.33 -15.65 -43.26
C PHE A 67 -12.84 -15.38 -43.39
N LYS A 68 -13.52 -16.05 -44.32
CA LYS A 68 -15.00 -15.92 -44.50
C LYS A 68 -15.78 -16.38 -43.27
N ILE A 69 -15.40 -17.52 -42.66
CA ILE A 69 -16.03 -18.04 -41.44
C ILE A 69 -15.71 -17.13 -40.22
N PHE A 70 -14.50 -16.62 -40.16
CA PHE A 70 -14.11 -15.68 -39.10
C PHE A 70 -14.92 -14.38 -39.13
N PHE A 71 -15.04 -13.75 -40.30
CA PHE A 71 -15.87 -12.56 -40.49
C PHE A 71 -17.36 -12.81 -40.28
N ALA A 72 -17.87 -13.95 -40.72
CA ALA A 72 -19.27 -14.33 -40.49
C ALA A 72 -19.58 -14.48 -38.97
N ASN A 73 -18.67 -15.06 -38.21
CA ASN A 73 -18.81 -15.16 -36.74
C ASN A 73 -18.75 -13.81 -36.05
N ILE A 74 -17.88 -12.88 -36.47
CA ILE A 74 -17.82 -11.51 -35.93
C ILE A 74 -19.15 -10.78 -36.21
N ILE A 75 -19.69 -10.87 -37.43
CA ILE A 75 -20.98 -10.25 -37.80
C ILE A 75 -22.11 -10.86 -36.97
N LEU A 76 -22.13 -12.17 -36.77
CA LEU A 76 -23.15 -12.85 -35.97
C LEU A 76 -23.07 -12.43 -34.49
N LEU A 77 -21.87 -12.34 -33.91
CA LEU A 77 -21.68 -11.88 -32.56
C LEU A 77 -22.08 -10.40 -32.38
N SER A 78 -21.80 -9.56 -33.39
CA SER A 78 -22.22 -8.16 -33.38
C SER A 78 -23.74 -8.01 -33.44
N LEU A 79 -24.41 -8.83 -34.27
CA LEU A 79 -25.89 -8.87 -34.40
C LEU A 79 -26.53 -9.39 -33.10
N LEU A 80 -25.99 -10.44 -32.49
CA LEU A 80 -26.46 -10.96 -31.20
C LEU A 80 -26.28 -9.94 -30.08
N SER A 81 -25.16 -9.21 -30.08
CA SER A 81 -24.90 -8.12 -29.16
C SER A 81 -25.90 -6.96 -29.36
N LEU A 82 -26.25 -6.60 -30.58
CA LEU A 82 -27.24 -5.57 -30.88
C LEU A 82 -28.66 -5.99 -30.48
N ILE A 83 -29.04 -7.24 -30.73
CA ILE A 83 -30.33 -7.82 -30.31
C ILE A 83 -30.40 -7.82 -28.75
N GLY A 84 -29.32 -8.26 -28.07
CA GLY A 84 -29.23 -8.21 -26.64
C GLY A 84 -29.34 -6.79 -26.08
N TYR A 85 -28.71 -5.83 -26.75
CA TYR A 85 -28.69 -4.43 -26.31
C TYR A 85 -30.05 -3.71 -26.43
N PHE A 86 -30.80 -3.97 -27.53
CA PHE A 86 -32.06 -3.26 -27.81
C PHE A 86 -33.34 -4.01 -27.42
N ILE A 87 -33.35 -5.32 -27.51
CA ILE A 87 -34.59 -6.12 -27.38
C ILE A 87 -34.73 -6.76 -26.00
N LEU A 88 -33.66 -7.36 -25.45
CA LEU A 88 -33.74 -8.05 -24.17
C LEU A 88 -34.06 -7.13 -22.98
N PRO A 89 -33.51 -5.90 -22.86
CA PRO A 89 -33.84 -5.03 -21.73
C PRO A 89 -35.31 -4.63 -21.67
N VAL A 90 -35.97 -4.43 -22.82
CA VAL A 90 -37.40 -4.04 -22.89
C VAL A 90 -38.29 -5.19 -22.44
N GLY A 91 -37.98 -6.42 -22.85
CA GLY A 91 -38.69 -7.61 -22.45
C GLY A 91 -38.52 -7.96 -20.99
N PHE A 92 -37.31 -7.80 -20.48
CA PHE A 92 -36.94 -8.12 -19.08
C PHE A 92 -37.57 -7.17 -18.06
N ASN A 93 -37.60 -5.88 -18.36
CA ASN A 93 -38.25 -4.90 -17.46
C ASN A 93 -39.76 -5.15 -17.32
N ASN A 94 -40.41 -5.69 -18.33
CA ASN A 94 -41.84 -6.00 -18.28
C ASN A 94 -42.15 -7.31 -17.51
N ILE A 95 -41.19 -8.24 -17.44
CA ILE A 95 -41.38 -9.55 -16.80
C ILE A 95 -40.97 -9.49 -15.31
N THR A 96 -40.01 -8.65 -14.94
CA THR A 96 -39.43 -8.65 -13.57
C THR A 96 -40.05 -7.61 -12.62
N LYS A 97 -40.77 -6.62 -13.14
CA LYS A 97 -41.46 -5.61 -12.31
C LYS A 97 -42.30 -6.18 -11.18
N PRO A 98 -43.01 -7.31 -11.34
CA PRO A 98 -43.85 -7.88 -10.26
C PRO A 98 -43.07 -8.71 -9.23
N LEU A 99 -41.84 -9.08 -9.52
CA LEU A 99 -41.05 -10.02 -8.68
C LEU A 99 -40.20 -9.37 -7.59
N PHE A 100 -40.06 -8.03 -7.62
CA PHE A 100 -39.15 -7.31 -6.73
C PHE A 100 -39.81 -6.10 -6.04
N LEU A 101 -41.00 -6.29 -5.51
CA LEU A 101 -41.61 -5.34 -4.54
C LEU A 101 -41.03 -5.65 -3.14
N GLY A 102 -40.12 -4.80 -2.66
CA GLY A 102 -39.63 -4.88 -1.30
C GLY A 102 -40.72 -4.50 -0.31
N GLU A 103 -40.63 -4.99 0.94
CA GLU A 103 -41.62 -4.79 2.04
C GLU A 103 -41.99 -3.32 2.34
N ASN A 104 -41.31 -2.34 1.75
CA ASN A 104 -41.53 -0.91 2.00
C ASN A 104 -42.01 -0.12 0.77
N ASN A 105 -42.65 -0.75 -0.22
CA ASN A 105 -43.22 -0.09 -1.42
C ASN A 105 -42.25 0.89 -2.16
N LYS A 106 -40.93 0.72 -2.03
CA LYS A 106 -39.94 1.43 -2.85
C LYS A 106 -39.65 0.59 -4.09
N GLU A 107 -39.98 1.10 -5.27
CA GLU A 107 -39.57 0.50 -6.53
C GLU A 107 -38.06 0.36 -6.58
N ILE A 108 -37.60 -0.89 -6.60
CA ILE A 108 -36.19 -1.20 -6.91
C ILE A 108 -36.10 -1.27 -8.44
N THR A 109 -35.66 -0.21 -9.08
CA THR A 109 -35.43 -0.18 -10.53
C THR A 109 -34.09 -0.86 -10.84
N PHE A 110 -34.15 -2.07 -11.42
CA PHE A 110 -32.98 -2.73 -11.98
C PHE A 110 -32.78 -2.26 -13.43
N ASN A 111 -31.61 -1.73 -13.73
CA ASN A 111 -31.22 -1.48 -15.10
C ASN A 111 -30.65 -2.79 -15.68
N ALA A 112 -31.48 -3.56 -16.37
CA ALA A 112 -31.11 -4.84 -17.00
C ALA A 112 -29.90 -4.69 -17.96
N ARG A 113 -29.68 -3.52 -18.53
CA ARG A 113 -28.56 -3.18 -19.38
C ARG A 113 -27.22 -3.26 -18.61
N GLU A 114 -27.19 -2.84 -17.35
CA GLU A 114 -25.99 -2.88 -16.52
C GLU A 114 -25.65 -4.29 -16.05
N ILE A 115 -26.64 -5.14 -15.89
CA ILE A 115 -26.47 -6.54 -15.45
C ILE A 115 -26.02 -7.45 -16.60
N LEU A 116 -26.65 -7.30 -17.79
CA LEU A 116 -26.45 -8.23 -18.92
C LEU A 116 -25.27 -7.88 -19.81
N PHE A 117 -24.79 -6.64 -19.78
CA PHE A 117 -23.71 -6.17 -20.64
C PHE A 117 -22.61 -5.40 -19.87
N PRO A 118 -21.98 -6.01 -18.86
CA PRO A 118 -20.92 -5.35 -18.11
C PRO A 118 -19.69 -5.01 -18.99
N THR A 119 -19.51 -5.73 -20.11
CA THR A 119 -18.42 -5.49 -21.07
C THR A 119 -18.58 -4.22 -21.90
N LEU A 120 -19.80 -3.72 -22.09
CA LEU A 120 -20.03 -2.45 -22.82
C LEU A 120 -19.71 -1.22 -21.97
N ASN A 121 -19.76 -1.36 -20.65
CA ASN A 121 -19.32 -0.34 -19.71
C ASN A 121 -17.78 -0.31 -19.54
N TYR A 122 -17.06 -1.30 -20.11
CA TYR A 122 -15.58 -1.34 -20.04
C TYR A 122 -14.94 -0.19 -20.84
N MET A 123 -15.64 0.37 -21.81
CA MET A 123 -15.18 1.56 -22.57
C MET A 123 -15.62 2.90 -21.96
N SER A 124 -16.54 2.88 -21.00
CA SER A 124 -16.86 4.03 -20.15
C SER A 124 -16.28 3.78 -18.75
N ASN A 125 -15.73 4.79 -18.11
CA ASN A 125 -15.01 4.72 -16.83
C ASN A 125 -15.78 4.12 -15.62
N ASP A 126 -16.86 3.34 -15.84
CA ASP A 126 -17.84 2.92 -14.84
C ASP A 126 -17.89 1.42 -14.54
N TRP A 127 -16.89 0.61 -14.96
CA TRP A 127 -16.85 -0.83 -14.61
C TRP A 127 -16.92 -1.09 -13.08
N TYR A 128 -16.44 -0.14 -12.31
CA TYR A 128 -16.50 -0.17 -10.84
C TYR A 128 -17.95 -0.10 -10.30
N PHE A 129 -18.87 0.52 -11.01
CA PHE A 129 -20.28 0.63 -10.61
C PHE A 129 -21.09 -0.65 -10.82
N GLY A 130 -20.79 -1.47 -11.81
CA GLY A 130 -21.53 -2.72 -12.10
C GLY A 130 -21.48 -3.75 -10.95
N HIS A 131 -20.32 -3.88 -10.30
CA HIS A 131 -20.16 -4.79 -9.14
C HIS A 131 -20.92 -4.33 -7.90
N LYS A 132 -21.18 -3.04 -7.78
CA LYS A 132 -21.87 -2.43 -6.64
C LYS A 132 -23.34 -2.85 -6.53
N TYR A 133 -23.98 -3.11 -7.65
CA TYR A 133 -25.40 -3.49 -7.70
C TYR A 133 -25.64 -5.00 -7.53
N LEU A 134 -24.65 -5.82 -7.91
CA LEU A 134 -24.73 -7.29 -7.77
C LEU A 134 -24.69 -7.76 -6.29
N LEU A 135 -24.08 -6.98 -5.40
CA LEU A 135 -23.91 -7.36 -3.99
C LEU A 135 -24.89 -6.66 -3.04
N GLY A 136 -25.86 -5.89 -3.54
CA GLY A 136 -26.90 -5.24 -2.71
C GLY A 136 -26.38 -4.24 -1.69
N ALA A 137 -25.08 -3.97 -1.70
CA ALA A 137 -24.45 -3.06 -0.77
C ALA A 137 -24.22 -1.71 -1.43
N ASN A 138 -24.92 -0.71 -0.94
CA ASN A 138 -24.59 0.70 -1.19
C ASN A 138 -23.30 1.05 -0.44
N ILE A 139 -22.20 0.36 -0.78
CA ILE A 139 -20.88 0.62 -0.20
C ILE A 139 -20.39 1.92 -0.87
N LYS A 140 -20.87 3.06 -0.35
CA LYS A 140 -20.16 4.30 -0.56
C LYS A 140 -18.74 4.04 -0.08
N ASN A 141 -17.74 4.14 -0.96
CA ASN A 141 -16.35 4.20 -0.51
C ASN A 141 -16.29 5.33 0.53
N PRO A 142 -16.11 5.03 1.81
CA PRO A 142 -16.15 6.08 2.81
C PRO A 142 -14.99 7.03 2.50
N LYS A 143 -15.32 8.30 2.28
CA LYS A 143 -14.29 9.34 2.26
C LYS A 143 -13.57 9.30 3.60
N MET A 144 -12.30 9.59 3.59
CA MET A 144 -11.56 9.84 4.83
C MET A 144 -12.21 11.02 5.56
N SER A 145 -12.43 10.87 6.85
CA SER A 145 -12.86 11.99 7.68
C SER A 145 -11.76 13.02 7.77
N THR A 146 -12.14 14.29 7.66
CA THR A 146 -11.21 15.39 7.98
C THR A 146 -11.03 15.46 9.50
N PHE A 147 -9.80 15.59 9.94
CA PHE A 147 -9.53 15.88 11.33
C PHE A 147 -9.87 17.37 11.64
N PHE A 148 -10.42 17.62 12.82
CA PHE A 148 -10.67 18.98 13.24
C PHE A 148 -9.36 19.65 13.69
N THR A 149 -9.21 20.94 13.39
CA THR A 149 -8.10 21.76 13.89
C THR A 149 -8.66 22.80 14.86
N SER A 150 -8.00 22.92 16.00
CA SER A 150 -8.34 23.90 17.04
C SER A 150 -7.35 25.07 17.01
N LYS A 151 -6.43 25.15 17.95
CA LYS A 151 -5.48 26.25 18.07
C LYS A 151 -4.12 25.85 17.52
N LYS A 152 -3.43 26.83 16.91
CA LYS A 152 -2.02 26.64 16.58
C LYS A 152 -1.18 26.53 17.85
N MET A 153 -0.27 25.57 17.88
CA MET A 153 0.77 25.43 18.93
C MET A 153 1.90 26.40 18.61
N THR A 154 1.66 27.72 18.85
CA THR A 154 2.57 28.81 18.42
C THR A 154 3.97 28.69 19.01
N GLU A 155 4.09 28.29 20.28
CA GLU A 155 5.40 28.09 20.93
C GLU A 155 6.21 26.97 20.28
N LEU A 156 5.53 25.86 19.94
CA LEU A 156 6.15 24.75 19.22
C LEU A 156 6.54 25.18 17.81
N GLU A 157 5.64 25.87 17.08
CA GLU A 157 5.90 26.38 15.73
C GLU A 157 7.12 27.31 15.71
N ASN A 158 7.22 28.22 16.70
CA ASN A 158 8.39 29.11 16.86
C ASN A 158 9.68 28.34 17.13
N SER A 159 9.63 27.34 17.99
CA SER A 159 10.79 26.48 18.31
C SER A 159 11.28 25.72 17.06
N LEU A 160 10.36 25.16 16.28
CA LEU A 160 10.68 24.48 15.02
C LEU A 160 11.21 25.46 13.96
N THR A 161 10.64 26.67 13.87
CA THR A 161 11.12 27.72 12.97
C THR A 161 12.54 28.17 13.33
N ASN A 162 12.86 28.27 14.61
CA ASN A 162 14.23 28.56 15.06
C ASN A 162 15.20 27.42 14.75
N LEU A 163 14.75 26.17 14.84
CA LEU A 163 15.55 25.02 14.38
C LEU A 163 15.81 25.12 12.86
N MET A 164 14.81 25.45 12.06
CA MET A 164 14.95 25.60 10.60
C MET A 164 16.04 26.61 10.21
N LYS A 165 16.18 27.73 10.96
CA LYS A 165 17.24 28.72 10.72
C LYS A 165 18.65 28.14 10.91
N GLN A 166 18.81 27.10 11.75
CA GLN A 166 20.09 26.42 11.97
C GLN A 166 20.43 25.43 10.84
N TYR A 167 19.46 25.10 9.98
CA TYR A 167 19.59 24.15 8.88
C TYR A 167 19.13 24.75 7.54
N PRO A 168 19.76 25.83 7.06
CA PRO A 168 19.26 26.61 5.90
C PRO A 168 19.24 25.80 4.60
N SER A 169 20.01 24.71 4.52
CA SER A 169 20.00 23.80 3.36
C SER A 169 18.84 22.79 3.38
N ILE A 170 18.10 22.70 4.49
CA ILE A 170 16.96 21.79 4.63
C ILE A 170 15.68 22.58 4.39
N LYS A 171 14.81 22.07 3.51
CA LYS A 171 13.49 22.66 3.25
C LYS A 171 12.43 21.70 3.75
N PRO A 172 11.95 21.88 5.01
CA PRO A 172 11.01 20.95 5.60
C PRO A 172 9.55 21.31 5.31
N ALA A 173 8.69 20.27 5.37
CA ALA A 173 7.30 20.38 5.76
C ALA A 173 7.10 19.61 7.07
N ILE A 174 6.42 20.24 8.03
CA ILE A 174 6.14 19.66 9.34
C ILE A 174 4.66 19.82 9.62
N TYR A 175 3.99 18.70 9.92
CA TYR A 175 2.63 18.71 10.45
C TYR A 175 2.60 17.93 11.77
N VAL A 176 2.06 18.56 12.81
CA VAL A 176 1.79 17.94 14.10
C VAL A 176 0.34 18.16 14.44
N TRP A 177 -0.35 17.13 14.91
CA TRP A 177 -1.75 17.23 15.30
C TRP A 177 -2.02 16.39 16.55
N ASP A 178 -2.56 17.04 17.58
CA ASP A 178 -2.88 16.45 18.88
C ASP A 178 -4.30 15.85 18.86
N TYR A 179 -4.44 14.58 19.17
CA TYR A 179 -5.73 13.89 19.21
C TYR A 179 -6.68 14.40 20.30
N ASP A 180 -6.15 14.86 21.43
CA ASP A 180 -6.98 15.24 22.57
C ASP A 180 -7.59 16.62 22.38
N THR A 181 -6.82 17.54 21.82
CA THR A 181 -7.22 18.96 21.75
C THR A 181 -7.51 19.46 20.34
N GLY A 182 -7.05 18.74 19.30
CA GLY A 182 -7.05 19.20 17.92
C GLY A 182 -6.06 20.33 17.65
N ASN A 183 -5.18 20.65 18.61
CA ASN A 183 -4.14 21.65 18.42
C ASN A 183 -3.11 21.17 17.40
N TYR A 184 -2.53 22.09 16.65
CA TYR A 184 -1.69 21.70 15.52
C TYR A 184 -0.53 22.65 15.26
N VAL A 185 0.48 22.13 14.55
CA VAL A 185 1.49 22.89 13.81
C VAL A 185 1.34 22.57 12.34
N ASP A 186 1.39 23.58 11.50
CA ASP A 186 1.39 23.46 10.04
C ASP A 186 2.49 24.33 9.44
N ILE A 187 3.64 23.74 9.14
CA ILE A 187 4.75 24.38 8.44
C ILE A 187 4.84 23.73 7.06
N ASN A 188 4.47 24.47 6.02
CA ASN A 188 4.46 23.98 4.62
C ASN A 188 3.64 22.68 4.40
N GLY A 189 2.61 22.42 5.22
CA GLY A 189 1.89 21.15 5.23
C GLY A 189 1.22 20.76 3.92
N SER A 190 0.81 21.75 3.10
CA SER A 190 0.22 21.54 1.77
C SER A 190 1.24 21.57 0.63
N LYS A 191 2.54 21.79 0.90
CA LYS A 191 3.58 21.75 -0.13
C LYS A 191 3.80 20.30 -0.59
N ILE A 192 3.87 20.11 -1.90
CA ILE A 192 4.13 18.81 -2.51
C ILE A 192 5.61 18.44 -2.35
N TYR A 193 5.84 17.20 -1.93
CA TYR A 193 7.16 16.58 -1.81
C TYR A 193 7.16 15.22 -2.50
N ALA A 194 8.32 14.80 -3.02
CA ALA A 194 8.51 13.42 -3.40
C ALA A 194 8.21 12.50 -2.19
N SER A 195 7.40 11.48 -2.39
CA SER A 195 6.93 10.63 -1.29
C SER A 195 7.94 9.59 -0.82
N ALA A 196 8.88 9.21 -1.69
CA ALA A 196 9.75 8.06 -1.46
C ALA A 196 8.94 6.84 -0.97
N SER A 197 9.46 6.08 -0.02
CA SER A 197 8.76 4.91 0.53
C SER A 197 7.58 5.22 1.47
N ILE A 198 7.28 6.49 1.76
CA ILE A 198 6.09 6.85 2.54
C ILE A 198 4.82 6.55 1.73
N ILE A 199 4.90 6.53 0.39
CA ILE A 199 3.80 6.14 -0.51
C ILE A 199 3.25 4.71 -0.22
N LYS A 200 3.96 3.89 0.54
CA LYS A 200 3.52 2.56 0.95
C LYS A 200 2.36 2.59 1.95
N ILE A 201 2.12 3.75 2.60
CA ILE A 201 0.94 3.94 3.48
C ILE A 201 -0.38 3.80 2.71
N PRO A 202 -0.67 4.58 1.66
CA PRO A 202 -1.91 4.43 0.91
C PRO A 202 -2.03 3.08 0.21
N ILE A 203 -0.92 2.45 -0.21
CA ILE A 203 -0.94 1.10 -0.78
C ILE A 203 -1.42 0.09 0.28
N LEU A 204 -0.92 0.19 1.51
CA LEU A 204 -1.34 -0.65 2.63
C LEU A 204 -2.82 -0.44 2.97
N ILE A 205 -3.27 0.80 3.03
CA ILE A 205 -4.69 1.14 3.27
C ILE A 205 -5.57 0.51 2.17
N GLN A 206 -5.18 0.66 0.91
CA GLN A 206 -5.94 0.09 -0.22
C GLN A 206 -6.00 -1.44 -0.18
N LEU A 207 -4.91 -2.10 0.23
CA LEU A 207 -4.90 -3.54 0.45
C LEU A 207 -5.99 -3.94 1.45
N PHE A 208 -6.04 -3.31 2.61
CA PHE A 208 -7.03 -3.63 3.64
C PHE A 208 -8.45 -3.23 3.23
N LYS A 209 -8.65 -2.14 2.48
CA LYS A 209 -9.96 -1.80 1.91
C LYS A 209 -10.48 -2.89 0.96
N LYS A 210 -9.60 -3.50 0.17
CA LYS A 210 -9.97 -4.63 -0.70
C LYS A 210 -10.25 -5.91 0.07
N ILE A 211 -9.54 -6.16 1.18
CA ILE A 211 -9.82 -7.28 2.08
C ILE A 211 -11.19 -7.09 2.74
N GLU A 212 -11.49 -5.90 3.27
CA GLU A 212 -12.78 -5.57 3.88
C GLU A 212 -13.97 -5.72 2.91
N SER A 213 -13.73 -5.45 1.63
CA SER A 213 -14.76 -5.64 0.60
C SER A 213 -14.87 -7.09 0.09
N GLY A 214 -14.08 -8.02 0.62
CA GLY A 214 -14.06 -9.43 0.21
C GLY A 214 -13.51 -9.68 -1.18
N GLN A 215 -12.82 -8.69 -1.79
CA GLN A 215 -12.23 -8.86 -3.13
C GLN A 215 -10.95 -9.69 -3.11
N ILE A 216 -10.22 -9.69 -2.00
CA ILE A 216 -8.99 -10.45 -1.78
C ILE A 216 -8.96 -10.94 -0.33
N ASP A 217 -8.20 -12.02 -0.08
CA ASP A 217 -7.92 -12.52 1.26
C ASP A 217 -6.48 -12.21 1.66
N LEU A 218 -6.24 -11.87 2.94
CA LEU A 218 -4.91 -11.55 3.46
C LEU A 218 -3.93 -12.73 3.30
N PHE A 219 -4.44 -13.95 3.24
CA PHE A 219 -3.65 -15.18 3.08
C PHE A 219 -3.60 -15.68 1.65
N ASP A 220 -4.21 -14.97 0.69
CA ASP A 220 -3.97 -15.21 -0.74
C ASP A 220 -2.47 -15.19 -1.03
N LYS A 221 -2.01 -16.05 -1.94
CA LYS A 221 -0.61 -16.13 -2.32
C LYS A 221 -0.35 -15.48 -3.68
N MET A 222 0.81 -14.85 -3.78
CA MET A 222 1.36 -14.33 -5.03
C MET A 222 2.73 -14.93 -5.30
N GLU A 223 3.01 -15.22 -6.56
CA GLU A 223 4.32 -15.64 -7.02
C GLU A 223 5.26 -14.46 -7.22
N LEU A 224 6.46 -14.52 -6.66
CA LEU A 224 7.54 -13.56 -6.96
C LEU A 224 8.12 -13.87 -8.32
N THR A 225 7.78 -13.04 -9.31
CA THR A 225 8.37 -13.11 -10.66
C THR A 225 9.46 -12.05 -10.83
N ASP A 226 10.31 -12.20 -11.84
CA ASP A 226 11.34 -11.20 -12.13
C ASP A 226 10.75 -9.84 -12.52
N TYR A 227 9.50 -9.81 -12.99
CA TYR A 227 8.76 -8.59 -13.29
C TYR A 227 8.54 -7.69 -12.06
N TYR A 228 8.37 -8.28 -10.88
CA TYR A 228 8.15 -7.50 -9.64
C TYR A 228 9.43 -7.18 -8.89
N LYS A 229 10.54 -7.86 -9.19
CA LYS A 229 11.81 -7.62 -8.51
C LYS A 229 12.30 -6.21 -8.76
N ALA A 230 12.64 -5.54 -7.69
CA ALA A 230 13.04 -4.14 -7.71
C ALA A 230 14.21 -3.90 -6.75
N SER A 231 15.20 -3.18 -7.22
CA SER A 231 16.40 -2.83 -6.44
C SER A 231 16.12 -1.81 -5.32
N GLY A 232 17.11 -1.51 -4.52
CA GLY A 232 17.05 -0.55 -3.43
C GLY A 232 16.67 -1.20 -2.11
N SER A 233 15.54 -0.80 -1.52
CA SER A 233 15.14 -1.28 -0.19
C SER A 233 14.53 -2.69 -0.22
N GLY A 234 14.85 -3.48 0.81
CA GLY A 234 14.35 -4.83 1.00
C GLY A 234 15.22 -5.90 0.34
N ASN A 235 14.93 -7.16 0.67
CA ASN A 235 15.73 -8.31 0.28
C ASN A 235 15.06 -9.20 -0.76
N MET A 236 13.76 -9.02 -1.06
CA MET A 236 13.04 -9.90 -1.98
C MET A 236 13.60 -9.87 -3.41
N GLN A 237 14.32 -8.80 -3.79
CA GLN A 237 15.06 -8.74 -5.05
C GLN A 237 16.06 -9.89 -5.23
N TYR A 238 16.60 -10.45 -4.13
CA TYR A 238 17.59 -11.53 -4.13
C TYR A 238 16.94 -12.92 -3.95
N TYR A 239 15.63 -12.99 -3.69
CA TYR A 239 14.96 -14.26 -3.45
C TYR A 239 14.69 -15.00 -4.77
N LYS A 240 14.51 -16.31 -4.66
CA LYS A 240 14.27 -17.17 -5.82
C LYS A 240 12.96 -16.81 -6.52
N THR A 241 13.02 -16.56 -7.84
CA THR A 241 11.85 -16.45 -8.72
C THR A 241 11.01 -17.73 -8.67
N GLY A 242 9.69 -17.60 -8.65
CA GLY A 242 8.76 -18.71 -8.45
C GLY A 242 8.38 -18.97 -6.99
N SER A 243 9.01 -18.27 -6.02
CA SER A 243 8.62 -18.40 -4.61
C SER A 243 7.25 -17.75 -4.36
N MET A 244 6.43 -18.40 -3.54
CA MET A 244 5.07 -17.97 -3.19
C MET A 244 5.05 -17.25 -1.84
N TYR A 245 4.38 -16.12 -1.78
CA TYR A 245 4.22 -15.30 -0.56
C TYR A 245 2.76 -14.95 -0.35
N THR A 246 2.29 -14.97 0.89
CA THR A 246 0.98 -14.45 1.25
C THR A 246 0.96 -12.92 1.20
N LEU A 247 -0.22 -12.32 1.07
CA LEU A 247 -0.35 -10.86 1.12
C LEU A 247 0.05 -10.31 2.50
N ASP A 248 -0.15 -11.09 3.59
CA ASP A 248 0.35 -10.77 4.94
C ASP A 248 1.88 -10.64 4.95
N GLU A 249 2.60 -11.64 4.40
CA GLU A 249 4.06 -11.62 4.31
C GLU A 249 4.55 -10.42 3.49
N LEU A 250 3.90 -10.16 2.33
CA LEU A 250 4.24 -9.03 1.47
C LEU A 250 4.00 -7.69 2.16
N ALA A 251 2.85 -7.50 2.81
CA ALA A 251 2.51 -6.27 3.54
C ALA A 251 3.49 -6.01 4.68
N ARG A 252 3.87 -7.05 5.44
CA ARG A 252 4.86 -6.97 6.51
C ARG A 252 6.20 -6.45 5.98
N VAL A 253 6.78 -7.10 4.97
CA VAL A 253 8.10 -6.70 4.48
C VAL A 253 8.05 -5.37 3.73
N MET A 254 6.95 -5.06 3.03
CA MET A 254 6.72 -3.74 2.43
C MET A 254 6.85 -2.62 3.45
N ILE A 255 6.28 -2.79 4.64
CA ILE A 255 6.27 -1.75 5.67
C ILE A 255 7.51 -1.82 6.55
N GLN A 256 7.85 -2.99 7.11
CA GLN A 256 8.89 -3.12 8.13
C GLN A 256 10.30 -2.95 7.59
N THR A 257 10.60 -3.51 6.41
CA THR A 257 11.91 -3.40 5.74
C THR A 257 11.87 -2.50 4.51
N SER A 258 10.71 -1.92 4.22
CA SER A 258 10.50 -1.06 3.06
C SER A 258 10.76 -1.76 1.73
N ASP A 259 10.48 -3.06 1.61
CA ASP A 259 10.79 -3.87 0.43
C ASP A 259 10.05 -3.36 -0.82
N ASN A 260 10.82 -3.06 -1.88
CA ASN A 260 10.29 -2.52 -3.12
C ASN A 260 9.62 -3.60 -3.99
N SER A 261 10.17 -4.81 -4.01
CA SER A 261 9.58 -5.94 -4.75
C SER A 261 8.21 -6.31 -4.19
N ALA A 262 8.11 -6.42 -2.85
CA ALA A 262 6.82 -6.63 -2.18
C ALA A 262 5.82 -5.50 -2.48
N THR A 263 6.30 -4.26 -2.54
CA THR A 263 5.44 -3.11 -2.88
C THR A 263 4.87 -3.24 -4.28
N ASN A 264 5.70 -3.57 -5.27
CA ASN A 264 5.27 -3.75 -6.65
C ASN A 264 4.27 -4.91 -6.79
N MET A 265 4.51 -6.03 -6.10
CA MET A 265 3.55 -7.12 -6.04
C MET A 265 2.20 -6.67 -5.47
N LEU A 266 2.20 -5.91 -4.37
CA LEU A 266 0.96 -5.44 -3.76
C LEU A 266 0.24 -4.39 -4.62
N ILE A 267 0.95 -3.47 -5.29
CA ILE A 267 0.34 -2.56 -6.28
C ILE A 267 -0.39 -3.35 -7.37
N ALA A 268 0.23 -4.41 -7.90
CA ALA A 268 -0.40 -5.28 -8.89
C ALA A 268 -1.63 -6.01 -8.31
N LYS A 269 -1.52 -6.55 -7.09
CA LYS A 269 -2.62 -7.28 -6.44
C LYS A 269 -3.85 -6.41 -6.17
N VAL A 270 -3.65 -5.15 -5.77
CA VAL A 270 -4.77 -4.22 -5.54
C VAL A 270 -5.35 -3.61 -6.83
N GLY A 271 -4.85 -4.03 -7.99
CA GLY A 271 -5.40 -3.73 -9.30
C GLY A 271 -4.62 -2.72 -10.15
N SER A 272 -3.53 -2.18 -9.70
CA SER A 272 -2.55 -1.29 -10.37
C SER A 272 -2.33 0.04 -9.64
N MET A 273 -1.35 0.83 -10.09
CA MET A 273 -1.16 2.22 -9.63
C MET A 273 -2.41 3.06 -9.86
N LEU A 274 -3.10 2.87 -11.00
CA LEU A 274 -4.34 3.58 -11.30
C LEU A 274 -5.44 3.27 -10.27
N SER A 275 -5.55 2.01 -9.82
CA SER A 275 -6.51 1.61 -8.78
C SER A 275 -6.19 2.28 -7.45
N VAL A 276 -4.91 2.35 -7.05
CA VAL A 276 -4.49 3.05 -5.82
C VAL A 276 -4.74 4.55 -5.94
N ASN A 277 -4.38 5.18 -7.05
CA ASN A 277 -4.60 6.61 -7.28
C ASN A 277 -6.09 6.97 -7.29
N ARG A 278 -6.94 6.12 -7.85
CA ARG A 278 -8.40 6.31 -7.78
C ARG A 278 -8.89 6.26 -6.33
N ALA A 279 -8.43 5.28 -5.56
CA ALA A 279 -8.78 5.16 -4.16
C ALA A 279 -8.33 6.39 -3.35
N ILE A 280 -7.11 6.87 -3.55
CA ILE A 280 -6.58 8.09 -2.92
C ILE A 280 -7.51 9.29 -3.18
N ARG A 281 -7.92 9.49 -4.44
CA ARG A 281 -8.87 10.56 -4.80
C ARG A 281 -10.25 10.35 -4.19
N ASP A 282 -10.76 9.12 -4.20
CA ASP A 282 -12.07 8.78 -3.60
C ASP A 282 -12.07 9.05 -2.09
N TRP A 283 -10.92 8.91 -1.42
CA TRP A 283 -10.74 9.27 -0.01
C TRP A 283 -10.70 10.78 0.22
N GLY A 284 -10.59 11.58 -0.85
CA GLY A 284 -10.54 13.05 -0.78
C GLY A 284 -9.14 13.63 -0.69
N LEU A 285 -8.10 12.84 -0.98
CA LEU A 285 -6.71 13.28 -1.00
C LEU A 285 -6.30 13.64 -2.43
N ASN A 286 -6.00 14.93 -2.64
CA ASN A 286 -5.76 15.43 -3.99
C ASN A 286 -4.27 15.62 -4.32
N ASP A 287 -3.42 15.68 -3.29
CA ASP A 287 -2.01 16.01 -3.41
C ASP A 287 -1.10 14.80 -3.13
N THR A 288 -1.64 13.59 -3.27
CA THR A 288 -0.90 12.32 -3.18
C THR A 288 -1.16 11.49 -4.43
N TYR A 289 -0.07 11.01 -5.08
CA TYR A 289 -0.16 10.29 -6.33
C TYR A 289 1.02 9.33 -6.54
N ILE A 290 0.75 8.17 -7.16
CA ILE A 290 1.74 7.19 -7.59
C ILE A 290 1.88 7.28 -9.10
N GLU A 291 3.02 7.79 -9.57
CA GLU A 291 3.37 7.88 -10.98
C GLU A 291 4.14 6.66 -11.46
N ASN A 292 5.07 6.16 -10.63
CA ASN A 292 5.99 5.10 -10.98
C ASN A 292 6.01 3.96 -9.95
N TRP A 293 6.34 2.77 -10.46
CA TRP A 293 6.74 1.63 -9.64
C TRP A 293 7.98 1.95 -8.81
N LEU A 294 8.19 1.20 -7.71
CA LEU A 294 9.40 1.37 -6.93
C LEU A 294 10.55 0.50 -7.48
N PRO A 295 11.80 1.02 -7.42
CA PRO A 295 12.21 2.28 -6.81
C PRO A 295 11.89 3.49 -7.70
N ASP A 296 11.32 4.52 -7.13
CA ASP A 296 11.11 5.83 -7.77
C ASP A 296 12.24 6.78 -7.37
N LEU A 297 13.38 6.66 -8.02
CA LEU A 297 14.58 7.44 -7.68
C LEU A 297 14.50 8.90 -8.14
N GLU A 298 13.69 9.17 -9.16
CA GLU A 298 13.45 10.52 -9.66
C GLU A 298 12.50 11.33 -8.75
N GLY A 299 11.76 10.64 -7.86
CA GLY A 299 10.85 11.27 -6.91
C GLY A 299 9.57 11.78 -7.56
N THR A 300 9.04 11.05 -8.51
CA THR A 300 7.81 11.36 -9.25
C THR A 300 6.55 10.98 -8.48
N ASN A 301 6.62 9.99 -7.59
CA ASN A 301 5.58 9.72 -6.61
C ASN A 301 5.57 10.83 -5.57
N TYR A 302 4.45 11.45 -5.33
CA TYR A 302 4.40 12.62 -4.47
C TYR A 302 3.29 12.57 -3.42
N THR A 303 3.43 13.40 -2.40
CA THR A 303 2.48 13.57 -1.29
C THR A 303 2.68 14.91 -0.59
N THR A 304 1.82 15.21 0.38
CA THR A 304 1.96 16.35 1.29
C THR A 304 1.91 15.89 2.75
N ALA A 305 2.45 16.70 3.65
CA ALA A 305 2.37 16.39 5.07
C ALA A 305 0.92 16.40 5.57
N LYS A 306 0.06 17.22 5.00
CA LYS A 306 -1.37 17.29 5.32
C LYS A 306 -2.15 16.06 4.88
N ASP A 307 -1.92 15.57 3.65
CA ASP A 307 -2.53 14.32 3.16
C ASP A 307 -2.12 13.12 4.02
N LEU A 308 -0.82 13.02 4.34
CA LEU A 308 -0.31 11.97 5.22
C LEU A 308 -0.94 12.04 6.62
N THR A 309 -1.11 13.25 7.18
CA THR A 309 -1.80 13.43 8.46
C THR A 309 -3.25 12.96 8.38
N THR A 310 -3.95 13.25 7.27
CA THR A 310 -5.32 12.77 7.04
C THR A 310 -5.37 11.24 6.97
N MET A 311 -4.42 10.59 6.27
CA MET A 311 -4.33 9.14 6.22
C MET A 311 -4.10 8.54 7.62
N LEU A 312 -3.13 9.08 8.38
CA LEU A 312 -2.79 8.59 9.71
C LEU A 312 -3.93 8.76 10.71
N TYR A 313 -4.62 9.90 10.67
CA TYR A 313 -5.82 10.12 11.47
C TYR A 313 -6.89 9.05 11.20
N ASN A 314 -7.10 8.72 9.93
CA ASN A 314 -8.12 7.76 9.52
C ASN A 314 -7.73 6.29 9.78
N LEU A 315 -6.48 5.99 10.12
CA LEU A 315 -6.11 4.67 10.61
C LEU A 315 -6.84 4.31 11.92
N ASP A 316 -7.26 5.30 12.71
CA ASP A 316 -8.04 5.08 13.92
C ASP A 316 -9.55 5.26 13.74
N ASN A 317 -9.99 5.69 12.57
CA ASN A 317 -11.40 5.96 12.32
C ASN A 317 -12.16 4.65 12.03
N PRO A 318 -13.08 4.21 12.92
CA PRO A 318 -13.84 2.98 12.73
C PRO A 318 -14.82 3.02 11.56
N SER A 319 -15.19 4.21 11.10
CA SER A 319 -16.04 4.38 9.91
C SER A 319 -15.25 4.23 8.60
N PHE A 320 -13.91 4.29 8.65
CA PHE A 320 -13.05 4.18 7.48
C PHE A 320 -12.43 2.78 7.37
N LEU A 321 -11.89 2.24 8.45
CA LEU A 321 -11.28 0.92 8.52
C LEU A 321 -11.89 0.12 9.68
N SER A 322 -12.13 -1.18 9.47
CA SER A 322 -12.56 -2.09 10.54
C SER A 322 -11.50 -2.19 11.65
N ILE A 323 -11.90 -2.62 12.83
CA ILE A 323 -10.98 -2.84 13.96
C ILE A 323 -9.86 -3.79 13.56
N SER A 324 -10.20 -4.91 12.92
CA SER A 324 -9.22 -5.92 12.50
C SER A 324 -8.19 -5.35 11.52
N SER A 325 -8.64 -4.61 10.49
CA SER A 325 -7.72 -3.97 9.52
C SER A 325 -6.78 -3.00 10.21
N ARG A 326 -7.28 -2.19 11.14
CA ARG A 326 -6.48 -1.22 11.91
C ARG A 326 -5.43 -1.91 12.76
N GLU A 327 -5.78 -3.01 13.43
CA GLU A 327 -4.82 -3.79 14.25
C GLU A 327 -3.67 -4.33 13.40
N TYR A 328 -3.95 -4.89 12.23
CA TYR A 328 -2.90 -5.34 11.31
C TYR A 328 -2.00 -4.19 10.84
N ILE A 329 -2.58 -3.07 10.41
CA ILE A 329 -1.84 -1.91 9.93
C ILE A 329 -0.93 -1.36 11.04
N ILE A 330 -1.48 -1.18 12.25
CA ILE A 330 -0.73 -0.69 13.41
C ILE A 330 0.38 -1.67 13.78
N ASP A 331 0.11 -2.98 13.77
CA ASP A 331 1.14 -3.99 14.04
C ASP A 331 2.30 -3.91 13.03
N TYR A 332 2.01 -3.78 11.74
CA TYR A 332 3.07 -3.67 10.73
C TYR A 332 3.88 -2.39 10.88
N MET A 333 3.20 -1.25 11.05
CA MET A 333 3.83 0.06 11.14
C MET A 333 4.57 0.28 12.47
N SER A 334 4.20 -0.39 13.56
CA SER A 334 4.93 -0.34 14.84
C SER A 334 6.25 -1.10 14.84
N LYS A 335 6.50 -1.92 13.81
CA LYS A 335 7.68 -2.78 13.69
C LYS A 335 8.62 -2.37 12.56
N VAL A 336 8.52 -1.13 12.11
CA VAL A 336 9.44 -0.56 11.10
C VAL A 336 10.88 -0.64 11.61
N LYS A 337 11.78 -1.17 10.76
CA LYS A 337 13.18 -1.40 11.15
C LYS A 337 14.04 -0.13 11.13
N ASN A 338 13.68 0.83 10.29
CA ASN A 338 14.39 2.10 10.21
C ASN A 338 13.85 3.08 11.26
N ASN A 339 14.51 3.13 12.41
CA ASN A 339 14.16 3.97 13.55
C ASN A 339 15.06 5.21 13.71
N ARG A 340 15.85 5.54 12.68
CA ARG A 340 16.87 6.60 12.74
C ARG A 340 16.32 8.03 12.59
N LEU A 341 15.06 8.22 12.28
CA LEU A 341 14.45 9.54 12.02
C LEU A 341 13.63 10.02 13.23
N ILE A 342 12.32 10.15 13.10
CA ILE A 342 11.44 10.63 14.18
C ILE A 342 11.60 9.76 15.44
N GLN A 343 11.63 8.44 15.31
CA GLN A 343 11.78 7.53 16.45
C GLN A 343 13.01 7.87 17.32
N ALA A 344 14.10 8.31 16.71
CA ALA A 344 15.33 8.63 17.44
C ALA A 344 15.23 9.89 18.32
N GLY A 345 14.23 10.73 18.11
CA GLY A 345 13.94 11.91 18.94
C GLY A 345 12.90 11.67 20.03
N LEU A 346 12.27 10.49 20.05
CA LEU A 346 11.22 10.15 21.02
C LEU A 346 11.81 9.58 22.32
N GLY A 347 11.05 9.68 23.42
CA GLY A 347 11.36 8.99 24.66
C GLY A 347 11.26 7.47 24.53
N LYS A 348 11.98 6.75 25.41
CA LYS A 348 12.10 5.28 25.35
C LYS A 348 10.77 4.54 25.46
N ASP A 349 9.81 5.09 26.19
CA ASP A 349 8.50 4.47 26.43
C ASP A 349 7.42 4.90 25.43
N ALA A 350 7.79 5.68 24.42
CA ALA A 350 6.89 6.04 23.33
C ALA A 350 6.79 4.90 22.31
N LEU A 351 5.55 4.59 21.89
CA LEU A 351 5.32 3.73 20.76
C LEU A 351 5.13 4.59 19.51
N PHE A 352 5.85 4.29 18.46
CA PHE A 352 5.74 4.98 17.18
C PHE A 352 5.26 4.02 16.07
N VAL A 353 4.12 4.33 15.52
CA VAL A 353 3.49 3.62 14.40
C VAL A 353 3.73 4.43 13.14
N HIS A 354 4.67 4.02 12.27
CA HIS A 354 5.20 4.93 11.27
C HIS A 354 5.66 4.28 9.95
N LYS A 355 6.03 5.13 8.99
CA LYS A 355 6.72 4.76 7.76
C LYS A 355 7.72 5.83 7.36
N THR A 356 8.97 5.41 7.11
CA THR A 356 10.06 6.26 6.61
C THR A 356 10.14 6.27 5.08
N GLY A 357 10.71 7.35 4.52
CA GLY A 357 11.07 7.47 3.10
C GLY A 357 12.43 8.13 2.91
N ASP A 358 13.22 7.65 1.96
CA ASP A 358 14.52 8.22 1.59
C ASP A 358 14.83 7.92 0.13
N ILE A 359 15.07 8.96 -0.67
CA ILE A 359 15.52 8.89 -2.08
C ILE A 359 16.66 9.89 -2.36
N GLY A 360 17.56 10.06 -1.40
CA GLY A 360 18.71 10.93 -1.57
C GLY A 360 18.41 12.41 -1.34
N LYS A 361 17.66 13.07 -2.22
CA LYS A 361 17.28 14.49 -2.07
C LYS A 361 16.09 14.71 -1.13
N MET A 362 15.25 13.71 -0.92
CA MET A 362 14.11 13.76 -0.02
C MET A 362 14.26 12.72 1.08
N LEU A 363 14.03 13.13 2.31
CA LEU A 363 13.99 12.32 3.51
C LEU A 363 12.72 12.64 4.30
N GLY A 364 12.05 11.62 4.83
CA GLY A 364 10.85 11.87 5.61
C GLY A 364 10.44 10.70 6.49
N ASP A 365 9.58 11.01 7.45
CA ASP A 365 8.95 10.06 8.34
C ASP A 365 7.55 10.55 8.71
N ALA A 366 6.58 9.64 8.78
CA ALA A 366 5.19 9.95 9.04
C ALA A 366 4.56 8.88 9.93
N GLY A 367 3.91 9.28 11.01
CA GLY A 367 3.33 8.30 11.92
C GLY A 367 2.52 8.88 13.07
N ILE A 368 2.08 7.97 13.94
CA ILE A 368 1.32 8.24 15.16
C ILE A 368 2.19 7.89 16.35
N VAL A 369 2.37 8.84 17.26
CA VAL A 369 3.09 8.65 18.53
C VAL A 369 2.09 8.43 19.65
N TYR A 370 2.28 7.33 20.38
CA TYR A 370 1.57 7.02 21.61
C TYR A 370 2.55 7.25 22.78
N MET A 371 2.23 8.19 23.65
CA MET A 371 3.11 8.63 24.73
C MET A 371 2.79 7.96 26.07
N PRO A 372 3.74 7.84 26.99
CA PRO A 372 3.53 7.24 28.31
C PRO A 372 2.54 8.02 29.19
N ASN A 373 2.36 9.32 28.95
CA ASN A 373 1.38 10.18 29.62
C ASN A 373 -0.05 10.06 29.02
N ASN A 374 -0.31 9.01 28.22
CA ASN A 374 -1.55 8.74 27.50
C ASN A 374 -1.88 9.72 26.37
N LYS A 375 -1.05 10.71 26.07
CA LYS A 375 -1.22 11.57 24.91
C LYS A 375 -0.90 10.82 23.63
N LYS A 376 -1.56 11.25 22.59
CA LYS A 376 -1.42 10.70 21.24
C LYS A 376 -1.39 11.83 20.22
N TYR A 377 -0.44 11.81 19.32
CA TYR A 377 -0.38 12.80 18.25
C TYR A 377 0.08 12.21 16.93
N VAL A 378 -0.36 12.81 15.83
CA VAL A 378 0.19 12.57 14.51
C VAL A 378 1.40 13.48 14.31
N VAL A 379 2.45 12.97 13.71
CA VAL A 379 3.61 13.74 13.29
C VAL A 379 4.06 13.32 11.91
N VAL A 380 4.23 14.30 11.03
CA VAL A 380 4.78 14.15 9.69
C VAL A 380 5.90 15.14 9.51
N ILE A 381 7.08 14.68 9.13
CA ILE A 381 8.22 15.52 8.76
C ILE A 381 8.75 15.04 7.41
N LEU A 382 8.62 15.90 6.40
CA LEU A 382 9.20 15.73 5.07
C LEU A 382 10.31 16.76 4.90
N ALA A 383 11.46 16.42 4.34
CA ALA A 383 12.59 17.32 4.22
C ALA A 383 13.32 17.14 2.89
N GLU A 384 13.27 18.14 2.03
CA GLU A 384 14.24 18.24 0.93
C GLU A 384 15.61 18.59 1.51
N ARG A 385 16.66 17.93 1.02
CA ARG A 385 18.04 18.09 1.47
C ARG A 385 19.02 18.03 0.30
N PRO A 386 20.23 18.58 0.43
CA PRO A 386 21.32 18.22 -0.47
C PRO A 386 21.50 16.70 -0.51
N TYR A 387 21.83 16.15 -1.67
CA TYR A 387 21.84 14.70 -1.90
C TYR A 387 22.58 13.94 -0.78
N ASN A 388 21.85 13.05 -0.11
CA ASN A 388 22.32 12.23 1.02
C ASN A 388 22.95 13.02 2.18
N SER A 389 22.69 14.32 2.30
CA SER A 389 23.21 15.12 3.41
C SER A 389 22.76 14.58 4.77
N PRO A 390 23.67 14.36 5.73
CA PRO A 390 23.34 13.93 7.08
C PRO A 390 22.55 14.99 7.87
N GLN A 391 22.60 16.25 7.44
CA GLN A 391 21.85 17.33 8.07
C GLN A 391 20.34 17.07 8.05
N GLY A 392 19.81 16.38 7.01
CA GLY A 392 18.41 15.99 6.98
C GLY A 392 18.01 15.06 8.13
N VAL A 393 18.86 14.08 8.44
CA VAL A 393 18.66 13.17 9.59
C VAL A 393 18.71 13.94 10.89
N GLN A 394 19.76 14.77 11.08
CA GLN A 394 19.94 15.56 12.29
C GLN A 394 18.76 16.52 12.53
N PHE A 395 18.28 17.16 11.45
CA PHE A 395 17.12 18.04 11.51
C PHE A 395 15.88 17.30 11.99
N ILE A 396 15.54 16.15 11.37
CA ILE A 396 14.34 15.37 11.74
C ILE A 396 14.42 14.89 13.19
N GLN A 397 15.58 14.41 13.64
CA GLN A 397 15.79 13.96 15.02
C GLN A 397 15.58 15.09 16.03
N LYS A 398 16.17 16.27 15.78
CA LYS A 398 16.00 17.43 16.65
C LYS A 398 14.58 17.97 16.64
N ALA A 399 13.94 18.04 15.47
CA ALA A 399 12.55 18.44 15.36
C ALA A 399 11.62 17.48 16.12
N SER A 400 11.85 16.18 15.98
CA SER A 400 11.11 15.16 16.72
C SER A 400 11.27 15.32 18.24
N LYS A 401 12.49 15.56 18.70
CA LYS A 401 12.72 15.78 20.14
C LYS A 401 12.02 17.04 20.66
N ILE A 402 12.08 18.14 19.94
CA ILE A 402 11.38 19.39 20.31
C ILE A 402 9.87 19.13 20.40
N ILE A 403 9.30 18.43 19.41
CA ILE A 403 7.88 18.09 19.39
C ILE A 403 7.53 17.21 20.60
N TYR A 404 8.30 16.15 20.85
CA TYR A 404 8.06 15.22 21.92
C TYR A 404 8.13 15.90 23.31
N ASP A 405 9.17 16.71 23.55
CA ASP A 405 9.35 17.45 24.82
C ASP A 405 8.18 18.43 25.05
N TYR A 406 7.73 19.14 24.01
CA TYR A 406 6.55 20.00 24.07
C TYR A 406 5.29 19.21 24.42
N MET A 407 5.05 18.09 23.76
CA MET A 407 3.86 17.25 23.98
C MET A 407 3.87 16.57 25.37
N LEU A 408 5.02 16.40 26.01
CA LEU A 408 5.11 15.92 27.39
C LEU A 408 4.56 16.94 28.40
N THR A 409 4.74 18.22 28.14
CA THR A 409 4.42 19.33 29.08
C THR A 409 3.12 20.04 28.71
N ALA A 410 2.66 19.94 27.46
CA ALA A 410 1.41 20.53 27.02
C ALA A 410 0.22 19.97 27.82
N LYS A 411 -0.60 20.87 28.36
CA LYS A 411 -1.84 20.53 29.11
C LYS A 411 -3.02 20.32 28.20
#